data_8b4ba2494fc000c003dd1c10e3125e9a
#
_entry.id   8b4ba2494fc000c003dd1c10e3125e9a
#
_cell.length_a   1.000
_cell.length_b   1.000
_cell.length_c   1.000
_cell.angle_alpha   90.00
_cell.angle_beta   90.00
_cell.angle_gamma   90.00
#
_symmetry.space_group_name_H-M   'P 1'
#
loop_
_entity.id
_entity.type
_entity.pdbx_description
1 polymer ?
#
loop_
_entity_poly.entity_id
_entity_poly.type
_entity_poly.pdbx_seq_one_letter_code
_entity_poly.pdbx_strand_id
1 'polypeptide(L)'
;MKNNQANEKSKGFSDGERAAMKERAEELKAEAEKADGESALLAKIAQMQEPDRAMAKRLHAIIKGSAPALTPKTWYGMPAYAKDGKVVCFFQSAQKFKSRYATVGFSDEANLDEGNMWPTSYALKNLTAAEEAKIGALVKKAVSRAMRP
;
A
#
# COMPACT_ATOMS: atom_id res chain seq x y z
N MET A 1 -25.81 -16.42 -31.45
CA MET A 1 -25.13 -17.71 -31.30
C MET A 1 -24.07 -17.70 -30.21
N LYS A 2 -23.19 -16.74 -30.19
CA LYS A 2 -22.20 -16.62 -29.10
C LYS A 2 -22.84 -16.45 -27.74
N ASN A 3 -23.94 -15.71 -27.68
CA ASN A 3 -24.69 -15.51 -26.45
C ASN A 3 -25.35 -16.79 -25.92
N ASN A 4 -25.76 -17.69 -26.82
CA ASN A 4 -26.38 -18.94 -26.43
C ASN A 4 -25.39 -19.90 -25.79
N GLN A 5 -24.16 -19.96 -26.28
CA GLN A 5 -23.12 -20.80 -25.69
C GLN A 5 -22.72 -20.30 -24.29
N ALA A 6 -22.62 -18.99 -24.12
CA ALA A 6 -22.32 -18.40 -22.83
C ALA A 6 -23.46 -18.67 -21.83
N ASN A 7 -24.72 -18.58 -22.28
CA ASN A 7 -25.88 -18.89 -21.45
C ASN A 7 -25.95 -20.37 -21.08
N GLU A 8 -25.60 -21.26 -21.98
CA GLU A 8 -25.57 -22.68 -21.70
C GLU A 8 -24.53 -23.05 -20.66
N LYS A 9 -23.32 -22.45 -20.76
CA LYS A 9 -22.30 -22.61 -19.73
C LYS A 9 -22.78 -22.07 -18.37
N SER A 10 -23.45 -20.92 -18.37
CA SER A 10 -24.01 -20.33 -17.18
C SER A 10 -25.09 -21.19 -16.54
N LYS A 11 -25.89 -21.89 -17.34
CA LYS A 11 -26.95 -22.76 -16.86
C LYS A 11 -26.44 -24.01 -16.16
N GLY A 12 -25.15 -24.40 -16.41
CA GLY A 12 -24.53 -25.54 -15.75
C GLY A 12 -24.10 -25.26 -14.30
N PHE A 13 -24.18 -24.01 -13.85
CA PHE A 13 -23.75 -23.62 -12.52
C PHE A 13 -24.89 -23.00 -11.74
N SER A 14 -24.95 -23.28 -10.44
CA SER A 14 -25.88 -22.62 -9.53
C SER A 14 -25.51 -21.13 -9.35
N ASP A 15 -26.44 -20.35 -8.81
CA ASP A 15 -26.16 -18.94 -8.50
C ASP A 15 -25.01 -18.79 -7.51
N GLY A 16 -24.93 -19.69 -6.52
CA GLY A 16 -23.81 -19.70 -5.57
C GLY A 16 -22.49 -20.01 -6.22
N GLU A 17 -22.47 -20.97 -7.17
CA GLU A 17 -21.25 -21.31 -7.89
C GLU A 17 -20.77 -20.17 -8.78
N ARG A 18 -21.68 -19.48 -9.47
CA ARG A 18 -21.33 -18.30 -10.29
C ARG A 18 -20.79 -17.17 -9.46
N ALA A 19 -21.39 -16.93 -8.30
CA ALA A 19 -20.91 -15.91 -7.36
C ALA A 19 -19.50 -16.24 -6.88
N ALA A 20 -19.23 -17.51 -6.55
CA ALA A 20 -17.91 -17.97 -6.11
C ALA A 20 -16.86 -17.81 -7.21
N MET A 21 -17.20 -18.12 -8.46
CA MET A 21 -16.28 -17.93 -9.60
C MET A 21 -15.96 -16.47 -9.83
N LYS A 22 -16.96 -15.59 -9.71
CA LYS A 22 -16.77 -14.15 -9.84
C LYS A 22 -15.86 -13.62 -8.74
N GLU A 23 -16.10 -14.02 -7.49
CA GLU A 23 -15.26 -13.65 -6.36
C GLU A 23 -13.82 -14.09 -6.57
N ARG A 24 -13.61 -15.33 -7.05
CA ARG A 24 -12.26 -15.84 -7.31
C ARG A 24 -11.55 -15.06 -8.41
N ALA A 25 -12.27 -14.69 -9.47
CA ALA A 25 -11.72 -13.88 -10.55
C ALA A 25 -11.28 -12.50 -10.03
N GLU A 26 -12.08 -11.88 -9.17
CA GLU A 26 -11.74 -10.60 -8.55
C GLU A 26 -10.53 -10.71 -7.62
N GLU A 27 -10.45 -11.79 -6.83
CA GLU A 27 -9.29 -12.07 -5.97
C GLU A 27 -8.00 -12.22 -6.78
N LEU A 28 -8.05 -13.00 -7.88
CA LEU A 28 -6.89 -13.21 -8.73
C LEU A 28 -6.43 -11.91 -9.38
N LYS A 29 -7.36 -11.07 -9.80
CA LYS A 29 -7.05 -9.76 -10.37
C LYS A 29 -6.38 -8.86 -9.32
N ALA A 30 -6.91 -8.83 -8.11
CA ALA A 30 -6.34 -8.04 -7.02
C ALA A 30 -4.93 -8.52 -6.66
N GLU A 31 -4.71 -9.84 -6.63
CA GLU A 31 -3.39 -10.41 -6.40
C GLU A 31 -2.39 -10.02 -7.49
N ALA A 32 -2.82 -10.05 -8.75
CA ALA A 32 -1.98 -9.66 -9.88
C ALA A 32 -1.63 -8.18 -9.83
N GLU A 33 -2.59 -7.32 -9.57
CA GLU A 33 -2.37 -5.88 -9.42
C GLU A 33 -1.41 -5.57 -8.28
N LYS A 34 -1.54 -6.27 -7.15
CA LYS A 34 -0.67 -6.12 -6.00
C LYS A 34 0.76 -6.56 -6.33
N ALA A 35 0.93 -7.67 -7.02
CA ALA A 35 2.24 -8.17 -7.44
C ALA A 35 2.92 -7.21 -8.41
N ASP A 36 2.19 -6.68 -9.39
CA ASP A 36 2.71 -5.71 -10.36
C ASP A 36 3.09 -4.40 -9.67
N GLY A 37 2.28 -3.93 -8.75
CA GLY A 37 2.56 -2.73 -7.96
C GLY A 37 3.79 -2.88 -7.09
N GLU A 38 3.96 -4.03 -6.44
CA GLU A 38 5.14 -4.32 -5.63
C GLU A 38 6.39 -4.35 -6.48
N SER A 39 6.33 -4.99 -7.66
CA SER A 39 7.46 -5.06 -8.58
C SER A 39 7.90 -3.65 -9.02
N ALA A 40 6.96 -2.80 -9.38
CA ALA A 40 7.25 -1.41 -9.77
C ALA A 40 7.85 -0.61 -8.61
N LEU A 41 7.32 -0.78 -7.42
CA LEU A 41 7.80 -0.11 -6.20
C LEU A 41 9.25 -0.54 -5.90
N LEU A 42 9.54 -1.83 -5.94
CA LEU A 42 10.87 -2.36 -5.69
C LEU A 42 11.88 -1.85 -6.72
N ALA A 43 11.46 -1.71 -7.99
CA ALA A 43 12.32 -1.13 -9.02
C ALA A 43 12.66 0.32 -8.71
N LYS A 44 11.74 1.10 -8.20
CA LYS A 44 11.99 2.48 -7.78
C LYS A 44 12.95 2.54 -6.60
N ILE A 45 12.79 1.66 -5.62
CA ILE A 45 13.71 1.58 -4.48
C ILE A 45 15.12 1.24 -4.97
N ALA A 46 15.25 0.31 -5.90
CA ALA A 46 16.55 -0.10 -6.43
C ALA A 46 17.29 1.05 -7.12
N GLN A 47 16.58 2.05 -7.63
CA GLN A 47 17.18 3.24 -8.27
C GLN A 47 17.65 4.30 -7.28
N MET A 48 17.26 4.18 -6.02
CA MET A 48 17.64 5.16 -5.00
C MET A 48 19.11 5.01 -4.63
N GLN A 49 19.71 6.11 -4.19
CA GLN A 49 21.05 6.09 -3.61
C GLN A 49 20.96 5.84 -2.10
N GLU A 50 22.05 5.37 -1.53
CA GLU A 50 22.13 5.22 -0.08
C GLU A 50 22.22 6.60 0.59
N PRO A 51 21.66 6.81 1.81
CA PRO A 51 21.02 5.80 2.65
C PRO A 51 19.54 5.56 2.35
N ASP A 52 18.94 6.30 1.43
CA ASP A 52 17.51 6.23 1.12
C ASP A 52 17.08 4.84 0.70
N ARG A 53 17.90 4.17 -0.11
CA ARG A 53 17.60 2.83 -0.62
C ARG A 53 17.45 1.82 0.51
N ALA A 54 18.39 1.79 1.45
CA ALA A 54 18.31 0.87 2.58
C ALA A 54 17.11 1.15 3.47
N MET A 55 16.83 2.44 3.72
CA MET A 55 15.65 2.83 4.51
C MET A 55 14.35 2.44 3.82
N ALA A 56 14.25 2.68 2.51
CA ALA A 56 13.06 2.33 1.74
C ALA A 56 12.81 0.83 1.72
N LYS A 57 13.86 0.03 1.56
CA LYS A 57 13.76 -1.44 1.60
C LYS A 57 13.23 -1.92 2.95
N ARG A 58 13.78 -1.40 4.03
CA ARG A 58 13.39 -1.79 5.37
C ARG A 58 11.96 -1.34 5.66
N LEU A 59 11.64 -0.12 5.26
CA LEU A 59 10.29 0.44 5.40
C LEU A 59 9.25 -0.41 4.67
N HIS A 60 9.60 -0.88 3.47
CA HIS A 60 8.72 -1.77 2.70
C HIS A 60 8.38 -3.04 3.49
N ALA A 61 9.38 -3.67 4.10
CA ALA A 61 9.18 -4.85 4.93
C ALA A 61 8.29 -4.55 6.14
N ILE A 62 8.50 -3.41 6.79
CA ILE A 62 7.72 -2.99 7.95
C ILE A 62 6.26 -2.78 7.57
N ILE A 63 6.00 -2.04 6.50
CA ILE A 63 4.63 -1.74 6.05
C ILE A 63 3.91 -3.01 5.61
N LYS A 64 4.59 -3.86 4.85
CA LYS A 64 4.04 -5.13 4.38
C LYS A 64 3.65 -6.04 5.56
N GLY A 65 4.49 -6.08 6.60
CA GLY A 65 4.22 -6.86 7.80
C GLY A 65 3.16 -6.26 8.70
N SER A 66 3.11 -4.93 8.79
CA SER A 66 2.17 -4.22 9.68
C SER A 66 0.78 -4.06 9.09
N ALA A 67 0.68 -3.90 7.78
CA ALA A 67 -0.58 -3.67 7.07
C ALA A 67 -0.58 -4.41 5.73
N PRO A 68 -0.70 -5.75 5.74
CA PRO A 68 -0.65 -6.54 4.51
C PRO A 68 -1.80 -6.25 3.54
N ALA A 69 -2.86 -5.60 4.01
CA ALA A 69 -3.98 -5.20 3.16
C ALA A 69 -3.63 -4.03 2.22
N LEU A 70 -2.58 -3.28 2.52
CA LEU A 70 -2.15 -2.19 1.65
C LEU A 70 -1.52 -2.73 0.37
N THR A 71 -1.85 -2.09 -0.74
CA THR A 71 -1.32 -2.42 -2.06
C THR A 71 -0.12 -1.53 -2.37
N PRO A 72 1.08 -2.11 -2.57
CA PRO A 72 2.25 -1.33 -2.98
C PRO A 72 2.03 -0.75 -4.37
N LYS A 73 2.49 0.47 -4.58
CA LYS A 73 2.46 1.13 -5.89
C LYS A 73 3.49 2.24 -5.95
N THR A 74 3.71 2.79 -7.13
CA THR A 74 4.47 4.03 -7.28
C THR A 74 3.51 5.20 -7.40
N TRP A 75 3.89 6.34 -6.82
CA TRP A 75 3.08 7.55 -6.81
C TRP A 75 4.01 8.74 -6.93
N TYR A 76 3.92 9.45 -8.06
CA TYR A 76 4.89 10.51 -8.39
C TYR A 76 6.35 10.05 -8.24
N GLY A 77 6.62 8.79 -8.63
CA GLY A 77 7.95 8.20 -8.51
C GLY A 77 8.36 7.78 -7.11
N MET A 78 7.47 7.86 -6.13
CA MET A 78 7.72 7.47 -4.75
C MET A 78 7.10 6.10 -4.45
N PRO A 79 7.74 5.29 -3.59
CA PRO A 79 7.08 4.13 -3.02
C PRO A 79 5.86 4.56 -2.23
N ALA A 80 4.72 3.97 -2.51
CA ALA A 80 3.46 4.31 -1.87
C ALA A 80 2.64 3.06 -1.58
N TYR A 81 1.73 3.17 -0.65
CA TYR A 81 0.91 2.05 -0.20
C TYR A 81 -0.54 2.51 -0.14
N ALA A 82 -1.39 1.80 -0.87
CA ALA A 82 -2.77 2.23 -1.12
C ALA A 82 -3.79 1.25 -0.57
N LYS A 83 -4.97 1.76 -0.29
CA LYS A 83 -6.15 0.98 0.05
C LYS A 83 -7.28 1.42 -0.87
N ASP A 84 -7.89 0.46 -1.57
CA ASP A 84 -8.97 0.74 -2.53
C ASP A 84 -8.58 1.81 -3.55
N GLY A 85 -7.34 1.74 -4.03
CA GLY A 85 -6.82 2.66 -5.03
C GLY A 85 -6.35 4.02 -4.50
N LYS A 86 -6.53 4.29 -3.22
CA LYS A 86 -6.16 5.57 -2.60
C LYS A 86 -4.91 5.43 -1.74
N VAL A 87 -3.92 6.28 -1.96
CA VAL A 87 -2.67 6.25 -1.21
C VAL A 87 -2.93 6.56 0.26
N VAL A 88 -2.42 5.68 1.13
CA VAL A 88 -2.50 5.84 2.59
C VAL A 88 -1.20 6.42 3.13
N CYS A 89 -0.06 5.89 2.68
CA CYS A 89 1.25 6.38 3.11
C CYS A 89 2.27 6.24 1.98
N PHE A 90 3.38 6.96 2.12
CA PHE A 90 4.41 7.00 1.09
C PHE A 90 5.78 7.33 1.70
N PHE A 91 6.83 7.02 0.94
CA PHE A 91 8.21 7.36 1.29
C PHE A 91 8.78 8.33 0.26
N GLN A 92 9.24 9.50 0.72
CA GLN A 92 9.87 10.49 -0.12
C GLN A 92 11.39 10.46 0.12
N SER A 93 12.16 10.14 -0.92
CA SER A 93 13.61 10.10 -0.85
C SER A 93 14.19 11.51 -0.62
N ALA A 94 15.13 11.62 0.31
CA ALA A 94 15.79 12.88 0.58
C ALA A 94 16.60 13.37 -0.63
N GLN A 95 17.32 12.46 -1.26
CA GLN A 95 18.22 12.82 -2.35
C GLN A 95 17.48 13.21 -3.63
N LYS A 96 16.46 12.46 -3.98
CA LYS A 96 15.65 12.76 -5.17
C LYS A 96 15.03 14.17 -5.11
N PHE A 97 14.56 14.56 -3.95
CA PHE A 97 13.88 15.83 -3.73
C PHE A 97 14.78 16.91 -3.13
N LYS A 98 16.10 16.62 -3.00
CA LYS A 98 17.12 17.54 -2.48
C LYS A 98 16.75 18.10 -1.11
N SER A 99 16.26 17.22 -0.24
CA SER A 99 15.90 17.54 1.14
C SER A 99 16.98 17.06 2.12
N ARG A 100 16.98 17.64 3.33
CA ARG A 100 17.92 17.24 4.39
C ARG A 100 17.63 15.86 4.96
N TYR A 101 16.39 15.39 4.82
CA TYR A 101 15.93 14.12 5.38
C TYR A 101 14.91 13.50 4.44
N ALA A 102 14.74 12.20 4.54
CA ALA A 102 13.64 11.51 3.87
C ALA A 102 12.33 11.76 4.64
N THR A 103 11.20 11.54 4.01
CA THR A 103 9.89 11.77 4.62
C THR A 103 9.05 10.51 4.54
N VAL A 104 8.44 10.15 5.67
CA VAL A 104 7.35 9.18 5.72
C VAL A 104 6.08 10.00 5.87
N GLY A 105 5.23 9.98 4.85
CA GLY A 105 4.02 10.79 4.82
C GLY A 105 2.76 9.93 4.82
N PHE A 106 1.71 10.47 5.40
CA PHE A 106 0.38 9.88 5.44
C PHE A 106 -0.61 10.83 4.80
N SER A 107 -1.51 10.27 4.00
CA SER A 107 -2.54 11.04 3.31
C SER A 107 -3.80 11.19 4.18
N ASP A 108 -4.78 11.88 3.63
CA ASP A 108 -6.11 12.01 4.25
C ASP A 108 -6.80 10.65 4.47
N GLU A 109 -6.42 9.63 3.72
CA GLU A 109 -6.99 8.28 3.87
C GLU A 109 -6.49 7.55 5.11
N ALA A 110 -5.38 8.01 5.71
CA ALA A 110 -4.82 7.40 6.90
C ALA A 110 -5.64 7.79 8.14
N ASN A 111 -6.06 6.79 8.90
CA ASN A 111 -6.83 7.03 10.12
C ASN A 111 -5.90 7.29 11.31
N LEU A 112 -5.27 8.47 11.31
CA LEU A 112 -4.36 8.90 12.39
C LEU A 112 -5.00 9.92 13.32
N ASP A 113 -6.27 10.20 13.13
CA ASP A 113 -7.01 11.24 13.85
C ASP A 113 -6.84 11.14 15.35
N GLU A 114 -6.49 12.26 15.97
CA GLU A 114 -6.27 12.36 17.40
C GLU A 114 -6.56 13.79 17.85
N GLY A 115 -7.67 14.00 18.53
CA GLY A 115 -8.12 15.34 18.89
C GLY A 115 -8.41 16.21 17.68
N ASN A 116 -8.00 17.46 17.72
CA ASN A 116 -8.22 18.42 16.64
C ASN A 116 -6.96 18.70 15.81
N MET A 117 -5.85 18.07 16.16
CA MET A 117 -4.59 18.25 15.45
C MET A 117 -3.69 17.03 15.67
N TRP A 118 -3.12 16.49 14.61
CA TRP A 118 -2.20 15.35 14.67
C TRP A 118 -1.18 15.41 13.53
N PRO A 119 0.02 14.82 13.73
CA PRO A 119 1.03 14.78 12.68
C PRO A 119 0.64 13.84 11.55
N THR A 120 0.96 14.22 10.32
CA THR A 120 0.75 13.37 9.13
C THR A 120 2.01 13.16 8.33
N SER A 121 3.12 13.81 8.70
CA SER A 121 4.38 13.74 7.97
C SER A 121 5.53 13.69 8.97
N TYR A 122 6.47 12.80 8.72
CA TYR A 122 7.60 12.55 9.63
C TYR A 122 8.92 12.62 8.88
N ALA A 123 9.86 13.39 9.43
CA ALA A 123 11.22 13.43 8.93
C ALA A 123 11.94 12.15 9.36
N LEU A 124 12.66 11.52 8.43
CA LEU A 124 13.40 10.30 8.70
C LEU A 124 14.85 10.45 8.25
N LYS A 125 15.77 10.52 9.21
CA LYS A 125 17.20 10.59 8.93
C LYS A 125 17.87 9.22 9.02
N ASN A 126 17.37 8.36 9.90
CA ASN A 126 17.88 7.02 10.10
C ASN A 126 16.75 6.12 10.58
N LEU A 127 16.85 4.83 10.31
CA LEU A 127 15.82 3.87 10.66
C LEU A 127 16.40 2.84 11.63
N THR A 128 16.37 3.21 12.92
CA THR A 128 16.77 2.30 14.00
C THR A 128 15.55 1.51 14.49
N ALA A 129 15.76 0.59 15.43
CA ALA A 129 14.66 -0.20 16.00
C ALA A 129 13.54 0.67 16.57
N ALA A 130 13.86 1.83 17.15
CA ALA A 130 12.87 2.75 17.70
C ALA A 130 11.96 3.32 16.61
N GLU A 131 12.53 3.79 15.49
CA GLU A 131 11.75 4.31 14.36
C GLU A 131 10.95 3.20 13.68
N GLU A 132 11.52 2.00 13.56
CA GLU A 132 10.81 0.86 12.99
C GLU A 132 9.54 0.55 13.78
N ALA A 133 9.64 0.50 15.10
CA ALA A 133 8.50 0.25 15.98
C ALA A 133 7.44 1.34 15.86
N LYS A 134 7.88 2.61 15.84
CA LYS A 134 6.98 3.76 15.72
C LYS A 134 6.23 3.75 14.39
N ILE A 135 6.95 3.52 13.30
CA ILE A 135 6.35 3.49 11.96
C ILE A 135 5.37 2.32 11.85
N GLY A 136 5.74 1.14 12.34
CA GLY A 136 4.85 -0.02 12.34
C GLY A 136 3.54 0.27 13.07
N ALA A 137 3.62 0.92 14.23
CA ALA A 137 2.45 1.30 15.00
C ALA A 137 1.59 2.33 14.27
N LEU A 138 2.22 3.33 13.63
CA LEU A 138 1.51 4.34 12.83
C LEU A 138 0.79 3.72 11.64
N VAL A 139 1.43 2.81 10.94
CA VAL A 139 0.83 2.14 9.78
C VAL A 139 -0.36 1.28 10.20
N LYS A 140 -0.24 0.54 11.30
CA LYS A 140 -1.37 -0.23 11.85
C LYS A 140 -2.55 0.68 12.20
N LYS A 141 -2.28 1.80 12.85
CA LYS A 141 -3.31 2.78 13.20
C LYS A 141 -3.94 3.37 11.95
N ALA A 142 -3.12 3.70 10.96
CA ALA A 142 -3.56 4.33 9.72
C ALA A 142 -4.61 3.50 8.96
N VAL A 143 -4.49 2.17 9.01
CA VAL A 143 -5.42 1.26 8.33
C VAL A 143 -6.52 0.74 9.24
N SER A 144 -6.52 1.14 10.51
CA SER A 144 -7.52 0.66 11.46
C SER A 144 -8.91 1.16 11.07
N ARG A 145 -9.95 0.40 11.47
CA ARG A 145 -11.34 0.76 11.21
C ARG A 145 -11.96 1.59 12.32
N ALA A 146 -11.14 2.13 13.23
CA ALA A 146 -11.63 2.99 14.29
C ALA A 146 -12.39 4.17 13.70
N MET A 147 -13.49 4.54 14.32
CA MET A 147 -14.32 5.66 13.83
C MET A 147 -13.55 6.96 13.95
N ARG A 148 -13.59 7.74 12.88
CA ARG A 148 -13.07 9.10 12.91
C ARG A 148 -14.02 9.99 13.69
N PRO A 149 -13.52 10.92 14.52
CA PRO A 149 -14.38 11.86 15.21
C PRO A 149 -15.11 12.79 14.26
#